data_1deb69a11313ebb70fd7f5b53983615f
#
_entry.id   1deb69a11313ebb70fd7f5b53983615f
#
_cell.length_a   1.000
_cell.length_b   1.000
_cell.length_c   1.000
_cell.angle_alpha   90.00
_cell.angle_beta   90.00
_cell.angle_gamma   90.00
#
_symmetry.space_group_name_H-M   'P 1'
#
loop_
_entity.id
_entity.type
_entity.pdbx_description
1 polymer ?
#
loop_
_entity_poly.entity_id
_entity_poly.type
_entity_poly.pdbx_seq_one_letter_code
_entity_poly.pdbx_strand_id
1 'polypeptide(L)'
;MPPEQTLTDRQRAGQYRLKPSVHEALAGSPPPRSIVPPVVELTLPEPPYPQFPEKCGDIKPDPRYLPRPGDTYRTRASAPMVARALRTWLVPYLRSRLLPGDLHPIIAYLFTEFKCNLSCHYCWAFDNRVKGMTEGVARHAIDWLHDTGCRVLALMGGEVLLRPDFAHKVVDYAARQGFWVYVPTNGRLMRPDVIDRLGDAGVATVNLAVDSVADRKELPKALDPIRPYFEYLIKKQYVYGFSVFFNINITRINLEDVRRLTDRP
;
A
#
# COMPACT_ATOMS: atom_id res chain seq x y z
N MET A 1 11.05 -33.35 26.44
CA MET A 1 10.40 -32.27 25.66
C MET A 1 9.27 -31.71 26.51
N PRO A 2 9.27 -30.44 26.85
CA PRO A 2 8.13 -29.84 27.55
C PRO A 2 6.96 -29.72 26.56
N PRO A 3 5.71 -29.87 27.01
CA PRO A 3 4.55 -29.77 26.14
C PRO A 3 4.44 -28.38 25.55
N GLU A 4 4.18 -28.30 24.24
CA GLU A 4 3.85 -27.05 23.55
C GLU A 4 2.62 -26.42 24.20
N GLN A 5 2.83 -25.31 24.90
CA GLN A 5 1.72 -24.49 25.37
C GLN A 5 1.07 -23.83 24.18
N THR A 6 -0.19 -24.10 23.97
CA THR A 6 -1.00 -23.49 22.91
C THR A 6 -1.13 -21.97 23.13
N LEU A 7 -1.26 -21.21 22.05
CA LEU A 7 -1.43 -19.72 22.07
C LEU A 7 -2.56 -19.28 23.02
N THR A 8 -3.58 -20.09 23.21
CA THR A 8 -4.72 -19.87 24.11
C THR A 8 -4.31 -19.81 25.57
N ASP A 9 -3.36 -20.61 26.02
CA ASP A 9 -2.91 -20.59 27.41
C ASP A 9 -2.05 -19.37 27.74
N ARG A 10 -1.30 -18.88 26.73
CA ARG A 10 -0.54 -17.62 26.84
C ARG A 10 -1.44 -16.39 26.90
N GLN A 11 -2.57 -16.40 26.19
CA GLN A 11 -3.57 -15.33 26.23
C GLN A 11 -4.31 -15.27 27.56
N ARG A 12 -4.65 -16.42 28.14
CA ARG A 12 -5.30 -16.50 29.46
C ARG A 12 -4.37 -16.07 30.61
N ALA A 13 -3.06 -16.21 30.45
CA ALA A 13 -2.07 -15.85 31.47
C ALA A 13 -1.82 -14.35 31.58
N GLY A 14 -2.46 -13.48 30.82
CA GLY A 14 -2.31 -12.02 30.95
C GLY A 14 -0.89 -11.51 30.61
N GLN A 15 -0.11 -12.28 29.84
CA GLN A 15 1.31 -11.99 29.56
C GLN A 15 1.55 -10.79 28.62
N TYR A 16 0.50 -10.11 28.16
CA TYR A 16 0.63 -8.87 27.39
C TYR A 16 0.35 -7.59 28.19
N ARG A 17 0.42 -7.64 29.52
CA ARG A 17 0.62 -6.40 30.27
C ARG A 17 2.02 -5.90 29.93
N LEU A 18 2.09 -4.82 29.15
CA LEU A 18 3.32 -4.03 29.04
C LEU A 18 3.84 -3.81 30.45
N LYS A 19 5.03 -4.34 30.71
CA LYS A 19 5.64 -4.17 32.05
C LYS A 19 5.68 -2.68 32.35
N PRO A 20 5.27 -2.20 33.52
CA PRO A 20 5.35 -0.79 33.90
C PRO A 20 6.74 -0.19 33.68
N SER A 21 7.78 -1.03 33.71
CA SER A 21 9.17 -0.68 33.43
C SER A 21 9.46 -0.02 32.07
N VAL A 22 8.58 -0.12 31.07
CA VAL A 22 8.82 0.54 29.79
C VAL A 22 8.48 2.03 29.87
N HIS A 23 7.46 2.41 30.62
CA HIS A 23 7.14 3.83 30.85
C HIS A 23 8.13 4.50 31.82
N GLU A 24 8.60 3.79 32.84
CA GLU A 24 9.61 4.30 33.76
C GLU A 24 11.01 4.38 33.15
N ALA A 25 11.38 3.41 32.28
CA ALA A 25 12.65 3.45 31.57
C ALA A 25 12.71 4.58 30.52
N LEU A 26 11.56 5.05 30.01
CA LEU A 26 11.50 6.17 29.07
C LEU A 26 11.47 7.54 29.74
N ALA A 27 11.10 7.63 31.03
CA ALA A 27 10.94 8.89 31.73
C ALA A 27 12.26 9.51 32.25
N GLY A 28 13.36 8.77 32.23
CA GLY A 28 14.68 9.24 32.75
C GLY A 28 15.84 9.12 31.75
N SER A 29 15.62 8.58 30.57
CA SER A 29 16.68 8.45 29.57
C SER A 29 16.72 9.68 28.67
N PRO A 30 17.92 10.23 28.34
CA PRO A 30 18.01 11.20 27.29
C PRO A 30 17.40 10.58 26.03
N PRO A 31 16.73 11.39 25.18
CA PRO A 31 16.12 10.87 23.95
C PRO A 31 17.17 10.02 23.23
N PRO A 32 16.80 8.83 22.75
CA PRO A 32 17.73 7.97 22.04
C PRO A 32 18.39 8.84 20.98
N ARG A 33 19.72 8.93 21.01
CA ARG A 33 20.45 9.57 19.92
C ARG A 33 19.89 8.96 18.67
N SER A 34 19.33 9.80 17.82
CA SER A 34 18.82 9.39 16.52
C SER A 34 19.87 8.49 15.88
N ILE A 35 19.64 7.18 15.93
CA ILE A 35 20.39 6.23 15.13
C ILE A 35 19.80 6.39 13.74
N VAL A 36 19.99 7.56 13.17
CA VAL A 36 19.95 7.68 11.72
C VAL A 36 21.22 6.95 11.30
N PRO A 37 21.12 5.75 10.73
CA PRO A 37 22.30 5.12 10.17
C PRO A 37 22.90 6.14 9.22
N PRO A 38 24.25 6.24 9.16
CA PRO A 38 24.88 7.15 8.21
C PRO A 38 24.21 6.91 6.88
N VAL A 39 23.80 8.00 6.21
CA VAL A 39 23.25 7.92 4.86
C VAL A 39 24.37 7.31 4.02
N VAL A 40 24.35 6.00 3.94
CA VAL A 40 25.15 5.30 2.95
C VAL A 40 24.51 5.72 1.65
N GLU A 41 25.17 6.57 0.92
CA GLU A 41 24.83 6.89 -0.46
C GLU A 41 24.96 5.57 -1.24
N LEU A 42 23.89 4.76 -1.15
CA LEU A 42 23.75 3.58 -1.98
C LEU A 42 23.54 4.13 -3.39
N THR A 43 24.62 4.26 -4.12
CA THR A 43 24.57 4.26 -5.57
C THR A 43 23.99 2.92 -5.97
N LEU A 44 22.66 2.88 -6.01
CA LEU A 44 21.96 1.77 -6.63
C LEU A 44 22.49 1.73 -8.06
N PRO A 45 22.95 0.57 -8.57
CA PRO A 45 23.21 0.44 -10.00
C PRO A 45 21.92 0.93 -10.66
N GLU A 46 22.05 1.86 -11.61
CA GLU A 46 20.88 2.31 -12.37
C GLU A 46 20.23 1.05 -12.94
N PRO A 47 19.07 0.62 -12.44
CA PRO A 47 18.37 -0.46 -13.08
C PRO A 47 17.96 0.06 -14.45
N PRO A 48 17.86 -0.82 -15.45
CA PRO A 48 17.30 -0.44 -16.73
C PRO A 48 15.80 -0.15 -16.55
N TYR A 49 15.50 0.99 -15.92
CA TYR A 49 14.13 1.46 -15.85
C TYR A 49 13.73 1.88 -17.25
N PRO A 50 12.59 1.40 -17.77
CA PRO A 50 12.08 1.90 -19.02
C PRO A 50 11.95 3.42 -18.89
N GLN A 51 12.52 4.14 -19.86
CA GLN A 51 12.37 5.60 -19.91
C GLN A 51 10.87 5.90 -19.89
N PHE A 52 10.47 6.84 -19.06
CA PHE A 52 9.08 7.28 -19.00
C PHE A 52 8.72 7.91 -20.34
N PRO A 53 7.59 7.57 -20.95
CA PRO A 53 7.12 8.31 -22.11
C PRO A 53 6.93 9.78 -21.69
N GLU A 54 7.52 10.69 -22.46
CA GLU A 54 7.51 12.14 -22.13
C GLU A 54 6.08 12.73 -22.08
N LYS A 55 5.12 12.07 -22.76
CA LYS A 55 3.72 12.52 -22.81
C LYS A 55 2.75 11.33 -22.75
N CYS A 56 1.69 11.51 -22.00
CA CYS A 56 0.61 10.51 -21.87
C CYS A 56 -0.08 10.19 -23.21
N GLY A 57 0.04 11.09 -24.22
CA GLY A 57 -0.52 10.89 -25.56
C GLY A 57 0.11 9.77 -26.37
N ASP A 58 1.35 9.36 -26.04
CA ASP A 58 2.05 8.29 -26.75
C ASP A 58 1.68 6.89 -26.24
N ILE A 59 0.96 6.83 -25.13
CA ILE A 59 0.43 5.58 -24.59
C ILE A 59 -0.85 5.25 -25.36
N LYS A 60 -0.76 4.32 -26.33
CA LYS A 60 -1.95 3.77 -26.98
C LYS A 60 -2.66 2.86 -25.96
N PRO A 61 -3.83 3.26 -25.44
CA PRO A 61 -4.58 2.39 -24.54
C PRO A 61 -4.98 1.13 -25.28
N ASP A 62 -4.91 -0.03 -24.64
CA ASP A 62 -5.43 -1.26 -25.20
C ASP A 62 -6.93 -1.07 -25.48
N PRO A 63 -7.40 -1.29 -26.73
CA PRO A 63 -8.82 -1.10 -27.11
C PRO A 63 -9.81 -1.87 -26.21
N ARG A 64 -9.36 -2.97 -25.58
CA ARG A 64 -10.18 -3.76 -24.64
C ARG A 64 -10.59 -2.98 -23.40
N TYR A 65 -9.81 -1.96 -23.02
CA TYR A 65 -9.99 -1.17 -21.80
C TYR A 65 -10.49 0.25 -22.07
N LEU A 66 -10.79 0.58 -23.32
CA LEU A 66 -11.42 1.85 -23.65
C LEU A 66 -12.92 1.79 -23.26
N PRO A 67 -13.46 2.87 -22.67
CA PRO A 67 -14.90 2.99 -22.47
C PRO A 67 -15.60 2.84 -23.83
N ARG A 68 -16.56 1.93 -23.91
CA ARG A 68 -17.39 1.76 -25.10
C ARG A 68 -18.49 2.80 -25.09
N PRO A 69 -18.97 3.27 -26.25
CA PRO A 69 -20.18 4.08 -26.30
C PRO A 69 -21.33 3.34 -25.59
N GLY A 70 -21.88 3.95 -24.54
CA GLY A 70 -22.92 3.34 -23.70
C GLY A 70 -22.43 2.72 -22.40
N ASP A 71 -21.12 2.61 -22.14
CA ASP A 71 -20.62 2.26 -20.82
C ASP A 71 -20.96 3.37 -19.82
N THR A 72 -21.75 3.02 -18.83
CA THR A 72 -21.97 3.91 -17.69
C THR A 72 -20.70 3.95 -16.87
N TYR A 73 -20.10 5.12 -16.76
CA TYR A 73 -18.97 5.32 -15.84
C TYR A 73 -19.41 4.85 -14.43
N ARG A 74 -18.73 3.83 -13.90
CA ARG A 74 -18.97 3.40 -12.54
C ARG A 74 -18.54 4.53 -11.61
N THR A 75 -19.50 5.25 -11.09
CA THR A 75 -19.24 6.25 -10.06
C THR A 75 -18.70 5.55 -8.81
N ARG A 76 -17.91 6.25 -8.00
CA ARG A 76 -17.39 5.74 -6.72
C ARG A 76 -18.49 5.16 -5.82
N ALA A 77 -19.72 5.56 -6.02
CA ALA A 77 -20.90 5.17 -5.24
C ALA A 77 -21.78 4.12 -5.95
N SER A 78 -21.23 3.31 -6.86
CA SER A 78 -22.03 2.23 -7.45
C SER A 78 -22.49 1.25 -6.35
N ALA A 79 -23.71 0.76 -6.45
CA ALA A 79 -24.28 -0.15 -5.44
C ALA A 79 -23.37 -1.36 -5.13
N PRO A 80 -22.71 -2.03 -6.11
CA PRO A 80 -21.77 -3.10 -5.83
C PRO A 80 -20.56 -2.64 -5.02
N MET A 81 -20.04 -1.43 -5.26
CA MET A 81 -18.91 -0.89 -4.51
C MET A 81 -19.29 -0.57 -3.07
N VAL A 82 -20.46 0.01 -2.86
CA VAL A 82 -21.00 0.27 -1.50
C VAL A 82 -21.20 -1.04 -0.76
N ALA A 83 -21.81 -2.04 -1.38
CA ALA A 83 -22.00 -3.36 -0.79
C ALA A 83 -20.63 -4.02 -0.43
N ARG A 84 -19.63 -3.90 -1.31
CA ARG A 84 -18.28 -4.39 -1.04
C ARG A 84 -17.67 -3.65 0.16
N ALA A 85 -17.76 -2.32 0.21
CA ALA A 85 -17.25 -1.52 1.31
C ALA A 85 -17.93 -1.87 2.65
N LEU A 86 -19.24 -1.98 2.67
CA LEU A 86 -19.99 -2.40 3.86
C LEU A 86 -19.53 -3.79 4.35
N ARG A 87 -19.42 -4.75 3.46
CA ARG A 87 -19.00 -6.10 3.81
C ARG A 87 -17.55 -6.17 4.31
N THR A 88 -16.64 -5.40 3.72
CA THR A 88 -15.21 -5.48 4.04
C THR A 88 -14.80 -4.60 5.22
N TRP A 89 -15.49 -3.50 5.45
CA TRP A 89 -15.16 -2.54 6.50
C TRP A 89 -16.12 -2.58 7.67
N LEU A 90 -17.43 -2.44 7.41
CA LEU A 90 -18.42 -2.31 8.49
C LEU A 90 -18.59 -3.62 9.25
N VAL A 91 -18.69 -4.76 8.55
CA VAL A 91 -18.89 -6.05 9.21
C VAL A 91 -17.75 -6.42 10.15
N PRO A 92 -16.44 -6.36 9.75
CA PRO A 92 -15.34 -6.59 10.68
C PRO A 92 -15.31 -5.58 11.84
N TYR A 93 -15.63 -4.31 11.57
CA TYR A 93 -15.73 -3.29 12.62
C TYR A 93 -16.80 -3.62 13.65
N LEU A 94 -18.01 -3.95 13.22
CA LEU A 94 -19.09 -4.33 14.12
C LEU A 94 -18.74 -5.58 14.91
N ARG A 95 -18.13 -6.59 14.27
CA ARG A 95 -17.66 -7.78 14.99
C ARG A 95 -16.64 -7.43 16.08
N SER A 96 -15.70 -6.54 15.79
CA SER A 96 -14.71 -6.11 16.79
C SER A 96 -15.31 -5.38 18.00
N ARG A 97 -16.52 -4.83 17.85
CA ARG A 97 -17.23 -4.11 18.91
C ARG A 97 -18.22 -4.96 19.69
N LEU A 98 -18.88 -5.89 18.98
CA LEU A 98 -19.97 -6.67 19.53
C LEU A 98 -19.55 -8.01 20.14
N LEU A 99 -18.35 -8.51 19.75
CA LEU A 99 -17.81 -9.78 20.26
C LEU A 99 -16.57 -9.49 21.14
N PRO A 100 -16.78 -9.20 22.44
CA PRO A 100 -15.68 -8.94 23.36
C PRO A 100 -14.87 -10.22 23.60
N GLY A 101 -13.55 -10.07 23.62
CA GLY A 101 -12.60 -11.16 23.93
C GLY A 101 -11.86 -11.75 22.75
N ASP A 102 -12.35 -11.59 21.53
CA ASP A 102 -11.67 -12.06 20.32
C ASP A 102 -10.93 -10.93 19.59
N LEU A 103 -9.78 -11.25 19.03
CA LEU A 103 -9.04 -10.33 18.17
C LEU A 103 -9.69 -10.32 16.78
N HIS A 104 -10.32 -9.20 16.45
CA HIS A 104 -10.90 -8.99 15.12
C HIS A 104 -10.16 -7.85 14.39
N PRO A 105 -9.08 -8.14 13.65
CA PRO A 105 -8.36 -7.11 12.91
C PRO A 105 -9.25 -6.58 11.78
N ILE A 106 -9.32 -5.25 11.64
CA ILE A 106 -10.08 -4.59 10.58
C ILE A 106 -9.23 -4.47 9.32
N ILE A 107 -7.98 -4.03 9.49
CA ILE A 107 -7.01 -3.87 8.42
C ILE A 107 -5.70 -4.56 8.79
N ALA A 108 -5.08 -5.18 7.81
CA ALA A 108 -3.75 -5.75 7.92
C ALA A 108 -2.79 -5.06 6.95
N TYR A 109 -1.56 -4.87 7.40
CA TYR A 109 -0.44 -4.36 6.60
C TYR A 109 0.53 -5.50 6.35
N LEU A 110 0.61 -5.95 5.11
CA LEU A 110 1.49 -7.05 4.70
C LEU A 110 2.73 -6.50 4.00
N PHE A 111 3.87 -6.55 4.69
CA PHE A 111 5.15 -6.11 4.14
C PHE A 111 5.68 -7.14 3.14
N THR A 112 5.40 -6.93 1.86
CA THR A 112 5.69 -7.88 0.79
C THR A 112 7.05 -7.69 0.16
N GLU A 113 7.57 -6.45 0.18
CA GLU A 113 8.85 -6.08 -0.39
C GLU A 113 9.53 -5.03 0.50
N PHE A 114 10.82 -5.18 0.74
CA PHE A 114 11.59 -4.21 1.53
C PHE A 114 12.49 -3.34 0.65
N LYS A 115 12.75 -3.75 -0.58
CA LYS A 115 13.52 -2.95 -1.53
C LYS A 115 12.70 -1.80 -2.07
N CYS A 116 13.37 -0.69 -2.35
CA CYS A 116 12.75 0.48 -2.97
C CYS A 116 13.66 1.06 -4.05
N ASN A 117 13.06 1.62 -5.07
CA ASN A 117 13.74 2.35 -6.14
C ASN A 117 13.96 3.84 -5.79
N LEU A 118 13.53 4.29 -4.61
CA LEU A 118 13.75 5.63 -4.09
C LEU A 118 14.45 5.58 -2.73
N SER A 119 15.24 6.62 -2.41
CA SER A 119 15.92 6.82 -1.13
C SER A 119 15.37 8.04 -0.43
N CYS A 120 14.11 7.99 0.03
CA CYS A 120 13.52 9.10 0.78
C CYS A 120 14.14 9.17 2.18
N HIS A 121 14.70 10.33 2.56
CA HIS A 121 15.39 10.52 3.85
C HIS A 121 14.49 10.30 5.09
N TYR A 122 13.18 10.43 4.93
CA TYR A 122 12.18 10.22 5.97
C TYR A 122 11.59 8.81 5.97
N CYS A 123 12.01 7.92 5.06
CA CYS A 123 11.45 6.57 4.96
C CYS A 123 12.08 5.65 5.98
N TRP A 124 11.25 4.99 6.75
CA TRP A 124 11.67 3.98 7.74
C TRP A 124 11.53 2.54 7.23
N ALA A 125 10.80 2.35 6.13
CA ALA A 125 10.28 1.03 5.76
C ALA A 125 11.15 0.27 4.75
N PHE A 126 12.12 0.91 4.06
CA PHE A 126 12.90 0.20 3.06
C PHE A 126 14.25 -0.31 3.59
N ASP A 127 14.60 -1.51 3.20
CA ASP A 127 15.94 -2.08 3.36
C ASP A 127 16.29 -2.95 2.14
N ASN A 128 17.17 -2.44 1.29
CA ASN A 128 17.55 -3.11 0.04
C ASN A 128 18.34 -4.43 0.24
N ARG A 129 18.73 -4.74 1.47
CA ARG A 129 19.41 -6.00 1.85
C ARG A 129 18.44 -7.13 2.12
N VAL A 130 17.21 -6.79 2.49
CA VAL A 130 16.17 -7.77 2.87
C VAL A 130 15.51 -8.34 1.62
N LYS A 131 15.34 -9.65 1.58
CA LYS A 131 14.59 -10.32 0.52
C LYS A 131 13.10 -10.10 0.73
N GLY A 132 12.41 -9.82 -0.38
CA GLY A 132 10.95 -9.73 -0.37
C GLY A 132 10.28 -11.08 -0.06
N MET A 133 9.04 -10.99 0.34
CA MET A 133 8.20 -12.15 0.67
C MET A 133 8.00 -13.08 -0.53
N THR A 134 7.92 -14.39 -0.30
CA THR A 134 7.56 -15.36 -1.35
C THR A 134 6.04 -15.41 -1.55
N GLU A 135 5.60 -15.86 -2.71
CA GLU A 135 4.17 -16.00 -3.02
C GLU A 135 3.48 -16.96 -2.03
N GLY A 136 4.12 -18.10 -1.70
CA GLY A 136 3.57 -19.06 -0.75
C GLY A 136 3.36 -18.48 0.65
N VAL A 137 4.33 -17.70 1.14
CA VAL A 137 4.20 -17.01 2.44
C VAL A 137 3.09 -15.95 2.40
N ALA A 138 2.99 -15.19 1.30
CA ALA A 138 1.93 -14.20 1.13
C ALA A 138 0.53 -14.84 1.15
N ARG A 139 0.33 -15.93 0.42
CA ARG A 139 -0.93 -16.67 0.40
C ARG A 139 -1.29 -17.21 1.80
N HIS A 140 -0.34 -17.85 2.47
CA HIS A 140 -0.58 -18.35 3.83
C HIS A 140 -0.98 -17.23 4.81
N ALA A 141 -0.31 -16.07 4.72
CA ALA A 141 -0.67 -14.90 5.53
C ALA A 141 -2.08 -14.39 5.22
N ILE A 142 -2.48 -14.38 3.93
CA ILE A 142 -3.82 -13.97 3.50
C ILE A 142 -4.87 -14.96 4.03
N ASP A 143 -4.63 -16.26 3.95
CA ASP A 143 -5.54 -17.28 4.47
C ASP A 143 -5.73 -17.13 5.98
N TRP A 144 -4.64 -16.97 6.71
CA TRP A 144 -4.70 -16.71 8.15
C TRP A 144 -5.49 -15.44 8.49
N LEU A 145 -5.25 -14.34 7.77
CA LEU A 145 -6.00 -13.10 7.94
C LEU A 145 -7.48 -13.28 7.62
N HIS A 146 -7.79 -14.06 6.58
CA HIS A 146 -9.17 -14.38 6.22
C HIS A 146 -9.89 -15.10 7.38
N ASP A 147 -9.23 -16.09 8.00
CA ASP A 147 -9.78 -16.88 9.10
C ASP A 147 -9.99 -16.02 10.37
N THR A 148 -9.16 -15.00 10.59
CA THR A 148 -9.39 -14.02 11.68
C THR A 148 -10.53 -13.05 11.42
N GLY A 149 -11.14 -13.10 10.23
CA GLY A 149 -12.20 -12.17 9.84
C GLY A 149 -11.74 -10.86 9.23
N CYS A 150 -10.43 -10.64 9.08
CA CYS A 150 -9.88 -9.46 8.39
C CYS A 150 -10.30 -9.46 6.92
N ARG A 151 -10.71 -8.31 6.42
CA ARG A 151 -11.15 -8.16 5.00
C ARG A 151 -10.51 -6.97 4.30
N VAL A 152 -9.59 -6.27 4.93
CA VAL A 152 -8.85 -5.16 4.34
C VAL A 152 -7.37 -5.44 4.44
N LEU A 153 -6.70 -5.43 3.30
CA LEU A 153 -5.28 -5.76 3.17
C LEU A 153 -4.54 -4.63 2.45
N ALA A 154 -3.54 -4.06 3.08
CA ALA A 154 -2.60 -3.15 2.43
C ALA A 154 -1.26 -3.86 2.17
N LEU A 155 -0.84 -3.90 0.91
CA LEU A 155 0.48 -4.41 0.55
C LEU A 155 1.49 -3.30 0.84
N MET A 156 2.33 -3.53 1.84
CA MET A 156 3.32 -2.55 2.29
C MET A 156 4.73 -2.97 1.90
N GLY A 157 5.66 -2.03 2.09
CA GLY A 157 7.08 -2.31 1.92
C GLY A 157 7.89 -1.09 1.52
N GLY A 158 8.98 -1.32 0.80
CA GLY A 158 9.69 -0.29 0.06
C GLY A 158 8.86 0.12 -1.16
N GLU A 159 9.07 -0.53 -2.30
CA GLU A 159 8.20 -0.34 -3.48
C GLU A 159 7.64 -1.69 -3.93
N VAL A 160 6.34 -1.85 -3.79
CA VAL A 160 5.62 -3.10 -4.11
C VAL A 160 5.74 -3.47 -5.58
N LEU A 161 5.76 -2.46 -6.46
CA LEU A 161 5.81 -2.65 -7.92
C LEU A 161 7.22 -2.94 -8.48
N LEU A 162 8.25 -3.08 -7.64
CA LEU A 162 9.52 -3.69 -8.08
C LEU A 162 9.33 -5.15 -8.54
N ARG A 163 8.26 -5.79 -8.05
CA ARG A 163 7.89 -7.16 -8.40
C ARG A 163 6.45 -7.21 -8.92
N PRO A 164 6.18 -6.66 -10.11
CA PRO A 164 4.81 -6.46 -10.61
C PRO A 164 4.05 -7.78 -10.77
N ASP A 165 4.73 -8.87 -11.18
CA ASP A 165 4.10 -10.19 -11.30
C ASP A 165 3.68 -10.76 -9.94
N PHE A 166 4.52 -10.58 -8.94
CA PHE A 166 4.21 -10.97 -7.58
C PHE A 166 3.04 -10.14 -7.02
N ALA A 167 3.10 -8.81 -7.17
CA ALA A 167 2.04 -7.92 -6.73
C ALA A 167 0.69 -8.29 -7.36
N HIS A 168 0.67 -8.51 -8.68
CA HIS A 168 -0.53 -8.96 -9.40
C HIS A 168 -1.10 -10.26 -8.82
N LYS A 169 -0.27 -11.30 -8.63
CA LYS A 169 -0.73 -12.59 -8.10
C LYS A 169 -1.27 -12.50 -6.67
N VAL A 170 -0.63 -11.68 -5.83
CA VAL A 170 -1.07 -11.48 -4.44
C VAL A 170 -2.38 -10.68 -4.39
N VAL A 171 -2.52 -9.65 -5.23
CA VAL A 171 -3.77 -8.88 -5.35
C VAL A 171 -4.91 -9.78 -5.84
N ASP A 172 -4.71 -10.54 -6.90
CA ASP A 172 -5.71 -11.48 -7.45
C ASP A 172 -6.15 -12.50 -6.41
N TYR A 173 -5.19 -13.10 -5.71
CA TYR A 173 -5.49 -14.08 -4.67
C TYR A 173 -6.31 -13.46 -3.52
N ALA A 174 -5.88 -12.31 -2.99
CA ALA A 174 -6.58 -11.63 -1.90
C ALA A 174 -7.97 -11.13 -2.34
N ALA A 175 -8.09 -10.59 -3.54
CA ALA A 175 -9.37 -10.11 -4.08
C ALA A 175 -10.39 -11.25 -4.23
N ARG A 176 -9.96 -12.44 -4.69
CA ARG A 176 -10.81 -13.65 -4.76
C ARG A 176 -11.25 -14.15 -3.39
N GLN A 177 -10.43 -13.97 -2.36
CA GLN A 177 -10.79 -14.24 -0.96
C GLN A 177 -11.71 -13.16 -0.35
N GLY A 178 -12.10 -12.16 -1.14
CA GLY A 178 -13.02 -11.09 -0.73
C GLY A 178 -12.37 -9.94 0.03
N PHE A 179 -11.05 -9.80 -0.02
CA PHE A 179 -10.36 -8.65 0.58
C PHE A 179 -10.57 -7.37 -0.23
N TRP A 180 -10.62 -6.26 0.50
CA TRP A 180 -10.37 -4.93 -0.05
C TRP A 180 -8.87 -4.70 -0.07
N VAL A 181 -8.26 -4.71 -1.25
CA VAL A 181 -6.80 -4.65 -1.38
C VAL A 181 -6.34 -3.24 -1.71
N TYR A 182 -5.43 -2.71 -0.89
CA TYR A 182 -4.69 -1.47 -1.11
C TYR A 182 -3.31 -1.77 -1.69
N VAL A 183 -2.94 -1.02 -2.73
CA VAL A 183 -1.59 -1.05 -3.29
C VAL A 183 -0.99 0.35 -3.19
N PRO A 184 -0.19 0.64 -2.14
CA PRO A 184 0.59 1.85 -2.05
C PRO A 184 1.82 1.76 -2.95
N THR A 185 2.12 2.84 -3.66
CA THR A 185 3.27 2.91 -4.56
C THR A 185 3.75 4.35 -4.72
N ASN A 186 5.03 4.53 -5.01
CA ASN A 186 5.57 5.83 -5.40
C ASN A 186 5.24 6.20 -6.87
N GLY A 187 4.58 5.33 -7.61
CA GLY A 187 4.08 5.56 -8.95
C GLY A 187 5.11 5.43 -10.07
N ARG A 188 6.41 5.39 -9.76
CA ARG A 188 7.47 5.37 -10.78
C ARG A 188 7.44 4.12 -11.69
N LEU A 189 6.82 3.04 -11.22
CA LEU A 189 6.73 1.77 -11.94
C LEU A 189 5.30 1.44 -12.40
N MET A 190 4.38 2.39 -12.29
CA MET A 190 2.97 2.23 -12.67
C MET A 190 2.74 2.40 -14.18
N ARG A 191 3.42 1.61 -14.98
CA ARG A 191 3.16 1.58 -16.42
C ARG A 191 1.72 1.13 -16.74
N PRO A 192 1.19 1.45 -17.92
CA PRO A 192 -0.16 1.05 -18.32
C PRO A 192 -0.46 -0.44 -18.18
N ASP A 193 0.48 -1.30 -18.56
CA ASP A 193 0.35 -2.76 -18.42
C ASP A 193 0.21 -3.20 -16.95
N VAL A 194 0.94 -2.54 -16.03
CA VAL A 194 0.86 -2.81 -14.59
C VAL A 194 -0.48 -2.33 -14.03
N ILE A 195 -0.95 -1.16 -14.45
CA ILE A 195 -2.25 -0.60 -14.04
C ILE A 195 -3.38 -1.53 -14.47
N ASP A 196 -3.39 -1.95 -15.73
CA ASP A 196 -4.43 -2.82 -16.27
C ASP A 196 -4.44 -4.18 -15.55
N ARG A 197 -3.27 -4.77 -15.33
CA ARG A 197 -3.14 -6.04 -14.59
C ARG A 197 -3.62 -5.95 -13.14
N LEU A 198 -3.30 -4.86 -12.45
CA LEU A 198 -3.81 -4.65 -11.09
C LEU A 198 -5.33 -4.45 -11.08
N GLY A 199 -5.86 -3.75 -12.08
CA GLY A 199 -7.30 -3.59 -12.27
C GLY A 199 -8.01 -4.93 -12.50
N ASP A 200 -7.51 -5.74 -13.42
CA ASP A 200 -8.02 -7.10 -13.72
C ASP A 200 -7.94 -8.02 -12.48
N ALA A 201 -6.88 -7.90 -11.69
CA ALA A 201 -6.70 -8.63 -10.44
C ALA A 201 -7.68 -8.21 -9.32
N GLY A 202 -8.43 -7.11 -9.51
CA GLY A 202 -9.43 -6.67 -8.56
C GLY A 202 -8.88 -5.80 -7.41
N VAL A 203 -7.79 -5.05 -7.66
CA VAL A 203 -7.33 -4.03 -6.71
C VAL A 203 -8.50 -3.11 -6.34
N ALA A 204 -8.64 -2.78 -5.06
CA ALA A 204 -9.71 -1.91 -4.60
C ALA A 204 -9.27 -0.45 -4.47
N THR A 205 -8.01 -0.24 -4.14
CA THR A 205 -7.46 1.09 -3.94
C THR A 205 -5.99 1.15 -4.35
N VAL A 206 -5.64 2.18 -5.10
CA VAL A 206 -4.25 2.54 -5.39
C VAL A 206 -3.93 3.81 -4.62
N ASN A 207 -2.92 3.74 -3.74
CA ASN A 207 -2.43 4.88 -2.97
C ASN A 207 -1.13 5.38 -3.59
N LEU A 208 -1.19 6.52 -4.27
CA LEU A 208 0.01 7.17 -4.80
C LEU A 208 0.69 8.01 -3.72
N ALA A 209 1.91 7.64 -3.39
CA ALA A 209 2.75 8.42 -2.49
C ALA A 209 3.38 9.58 -3.29
N VAL A 210 2.84 10.79 -3.07
CA VAL A 210 3.25 12.02 -3.79
C VAL A 210 3.43 13.13 -2.77
N ASP A 211 4.66 13.57 -2.57
CA ASP A 211 5.01 14.57 -1.55
C ASP A 211 5.33 15.95 -2.15
N SER A 212 5.49 16.02 -3.48
CA SER A 212 5.76 17.28 -4.20
C SER A 212 5.16 17.25 -5.61
N VAL A 213 5.05 18.42 -6.24
CA VAL A 213 4.66 18.53 -7.64
C VAL A 213 5.86 18.25 -8.54
N ALA A 214 6.94 19.01 -8.37
CA ALA A 214 8.16 18.85 -9.16
C ALA A 214 9.15 17.89 -8.50
N ASP A 215 9.93 17.20 -9.33
CA ASP A 215 10.99 16.29 -8.85
C ASP A 215 12.12 17.07 -8.19
N ARG A 216 12.43 16.72 -6.96
CA ARG A 216 13.50 17.32 -6.14
C ARG A 216 14.24 16.22 -5.37
N LYS A 217 15.55 16.41 -5.20
CA LYS A 217 16.38 15.42 -4.49
C LYS A 217 15.85 15.13 -3.08
N GLU A 218 15.38 16.16 -2.40
CA GLU A 218 14.84 16.07 -1.03
C GLU A 218 13.44 15.41 -0.99
N LEU A 219 12.69 15.47 -2.09
CA LEU A 219 11.31 14.98 -2.21
C LEU A 219 11.14 14.16 -3.50
N PRO A 220 11.71 12.96 -3.55
CA PRO A 220 11.75 12.18 -4.79
C PRO A 220 10.39 11.56 -5.19
N LYS A 221 9.39 11.63 -4.30
CA LYS A 221 8.00 11.25 -4.61
C LYS A 221 7.27 12.44 -5.19
N ALA A 222 7.45 12.69 -6.47
CA ALA A 222 6.91 13.83 -7.17
C ALA A 222 5.83 13.43 -8.18
N LEU A 223 4.89 14.35 -8.45
CA LEU A 223 3.79 14.12 -9.39
C LEU A 223 4.26 14.21 -10.85
N ASP A 224 5.08 15.23 -11.18
CA ASP A 224 5.43 15.48 -12.58
C ASP A 224 6.05 14.28 -13.30
N PRO A 225 7.01 13.55 -12.70
CA PRO A 225 7.60 12.37 -13.35
C PRO A 225 6.63 11.21 -13.56
N ILE A 226 5.55 11.14 -12.77
CA ILE A 226 4.55 10.07 -12.87
C ILE A 226 3.23 10.54 -13.46
N ARG A 227 3.14 11.81 -13.86
CA ARG A 227 1.91 12.41 -14.39
C ARG A 227 1.25 11.60 -15.52
N PRO A 228 1.98 11.11 -16.52
CA PRO A 228 1.38 10.30 -17.59
C PRO A 228 0.71 9.02 -17.04
N TYR A 229 1.34 8.36 -16.08
CA TYR A 229 0.77 7.17 -15.45
C TYR A 229 -0.41 7.50 -14.54
N PHE A 230 -0.33 8.62 -13.82
CA PHE A 230 -1.43 9.10 -13.00
C PHE A 230 -2.67 9.40 -13.84
N GLU A 231 -2.52 10.08 -14.98
CA GLU A 231 -3.63 10.37 -15.88
C GLU A 231 -4.25 9.08 -16.46
N TYR A 232 -3.42 8.10 -16.81
CA TYR A 232 -3.90 6.80 -17.24
C TYR A 232 -4.65 6.08 -16.12
N LEU A 233 -4.09 6.07 -14.91
CA LEU A 233 -4.69 5.48 -13.72
C LEU A 233 -6.07 6.07 -13.42
N ILE A 234 -6.21 7.39 -13.49
CA ILE A 234 -7.49 8.08 -13.27
C ILE A 234 -8.54 7.67 -14.31
N LYS A 235 -8.16 7.52 -15.58
CA LYS A 235 -9.07 7.01 -16.61
C LYS A 235 -9.50 5.57 -16.31
N LYS A 236 -8.58 4.73 -15.89
CA LYS A 236 -8.83 3.30 -15.62
C LYS A 236 -9.60 3.02 -14.33
N GLN A 237 -9.62 3.95 -13.37
CA GLN A 237 -10.48 3.80 -12.20
C GLN A 237 -11.96 3.66 -12.56
N TYR A 238 -12.40 4.26 -13.67
CA TYR A 238 -13.79 4.14 -14.12
C TYR A 238 -14.07 2.79 -14.80
N VAL A 239 -13.05 2.17 -15.39
CA VAL A 239 -13.17 0.87 -16.04
C VAL A 239 -13.22 -0.25 -15.01
N TYR A 240 -12.28 -0.23 -14.05
CA TYR A 240 -12.10 -1.30 -13.06
C TYR A 240 -12.86 -1.07 -11.76
N GLY A 241 -13.24 0.17 -11.47
CA GLY A 241 -13.95 0.54 -10.23
C GLY A 241 -13.06 0.60 -8.99
N PHE A 242 -11.74 0.74 -9.14
CA PHE A 242 -10.86 1.02 -8.00
C PHE A 242 -10.86 2.50 -7.63
N SER A 243 -10.43 2.82 -6.42
CA SER A 243 -10.22 4.20 -5.96
C SER A 243 -8.74 4.58 -6.06
N VAL A 244 -8.48 5.87 -6.33
CA VAL A 244 -7.12 6.44 -6.32
C VAL A 244 -7.04 7.51 -5.25
N PHE A 245 -6.02 7.43 -4.40
CA PHE A 245 -5.74 8.41 -3.37
C PHE A 245 -4.29 8.86 -3.44
N PHE A 246 -4.04 10.11 -3.09
CA PHE A 246 -2.70 10.56 -2.75
C PHE A 246 -2.43 10.30 -1.27
N ASN A 247 -1.23 9.79 -1.00
CA ASN A 247 -0.65 9.71 0.32
C ASN A 247 0.51 10.72 0.38
N ILE A 248 0.35 11.78 1.16
CA ILE A 248 1.27 12.91 1.21
C ILE A 248 1.89 12.97 2.60
N ASN A 249 3.21 12.84 2.67
CA ASN A 249 3.94 13.14 3.90
C ASN A 249 4.18 14.65 3.99
N ILE A 250 3.60 15.28 5.00
CA ILE A 250 3.76 16.72 5.21
C ILE A 250 5.05 16.97 5.98
N THR A 251 5.91 17.79 5.39
CA THR A 251 7.19 18.21 5.95
C THR A 251 7.32 19.74 5.90
N ARG A 252 8.33 20.28 6.54
CA ARG A 252 8.56 21.76 6.51
C ARG A 252 8.87 22.29 5.11
N ILE A 253 9.37 21.41 4.22
CA ILE A 253 9.86 21.84 2.89
C ILE A 253 8.85 21.62 1.76
N ASN A 254 7.66 21.07 2.05
CA ASN A 254 6.65 20.78 1.01
C ASN A 254 5.26 21.36 1.27
N LEU A 255 5.10 22.29 2.20
CA LEU A 255 3.79 22.87 2.52
C LEU A 255 3.10 23.49 1.30
N GLU A 256 3.86 24.17 0.44
CA GLU A 256 3.32 24.76 -0.79
C GLU A 256 2.93 23.68 -1.82
N ASP A 257 3.72 22.62 -1.94
CA ASP A 257 3.37 21.47 -2.79
C ASP A 257 2.09 20.80 -2.31
N VAL A 258 1.92 20.63 -0.99
CA VAL A 258 0.70 20.07 -0.41
C VAL A 258 -0.51 20.88 -0.85
N ARG A 259 -0.46 22.21 -0.73
CA ARG A 259 -1.54 23.09 -1.21
C ARG A 259 -1.82 22.86 -2.69
N ARG A 260 -0.80 22.88 -3.55
CA ARG A 260 -0.96 22.65 -4.99
C ARG A 260 -1.51 21.26 -5.34
N LEU A 261 -1.20 20.25 -4.54
CA LEU A 261 -1.71 18.88 -4.74
C LEU A 261 -3.18 18.74 -4.29
N THR A 262 -3.60 19.54 -3.29
CA THR A 262 -4.95 19.48 -2.71
C THR A 262 -5.93 20.44 -3.36
N ASP A 263 -5.46 21.63 -3.84
CA ASP A 263 -6.30 22.69 -4.41
C ASP A 263 -6.68 22.43 -5.89
N ARG A 264 -6.60 21.21 -6.34
CA ARG A 264 -6.98 20.90 -7.73
C ARG A 264 -8.48 20.80 -7.89
N PRO A 265 -8.99 21.44 -8.97
CA PRO A 265 -10.38 21.32 -9.38
C PRO A 265 -10.72 19.89 -9.83
#